data_6bc119b3c374f97fc3f8a78b1a314f2b
#
_entry.id   6bc119b3c374f97fc3f8a78b1a314f2b
#
_cell.length_a   1.000
_cell.length_b   1.000
_cell.length_c   1.000
_cell.angle_alpha   90.00
_cell.angle_beta   90.00
_cell.angle_gamma   90.00
#
_symmetry.space_group_name_H-M   'P 1'
#
loop_
_entity.id
_entity.type
_entity.pdbx_description
1 polymer ?
#
loop_
_entity_poly.entity_id
_entity_poly.type
_entity_poly.pdbx_seq_one_letter_code
_entity_poly.pdbx_strand_id
1 'polypeptide(L)'
;MAPEMSEKGPVLRLLRPGPIPREDLRKIAKVIKPKRTKADHIEAPGQIESHYAPATPLMVIDKPADFVPEEGVKYGLLSYRGEGNSSLMEATEWAHTEIMSPGKGKLAEGAVRLFYCLRKLDAAGVDVIISESVSETGIGVAIMDRLRRAAAGSSQK
;
A
#
# COMPACT_ATOMS: atom_id res chain seq x y z
N MET A 1 -9.87 -5.98 13.71
CA MET A 1 -9.29 -6.83 14.76
C MET A 1 -10.44 -7.42 15.54
N ALA A 2 -10.45 -8.74 15.75
CA ALA A 2 -11.48 -9.42 16.52
C ALA A 2 -10.84 -9.99 17.79
N PRO A 3 -11.40 -9.73 19.00
CA PRO A 3 -10.98 -10.35 20.22
C PRO A 3 -11.53 -11.78 20.34
N GLU A 4 -10.72 -12.69 20.79
CA GLU A 4 -11.11 -14.06 21.12
C GLU A 4 -10.59 -14.40 22.52
N MET A 5 -11.39 -15.10 23.31
CA MET A 5 -10.95 -15.60 24.63
C MET A 5 -10.41 -17.01 24.47
N SER A 6 -9.24 -17.25 25.02
CA SER A 6 -8.68 -18.60 25.13
C SER A 6 -8.43 -18.93 26.59
N GLU A 7 -8.29 -20.20 26.94
CA GLU A 7 -7.95 -20.66 28.28
C GLU A 7 -6.63 -20.07 28.81
N LYS A 8 -5.77 -19.55 27.93
CA LYS A 8 -4.47 -18.93 28.23
C LYS A 8 -4.47 -17.40 28.15
N GLY A 9 -5.65 -16.75 28.19
CA GLY A 9 -5.80 -15.31 28.15
C GLY A 9 -6.28 -14.74 26.81
N PRO A 10 -6.36 -13.40 26.66
CA PRO A 10 -6.93 -12.76 25.49
C PRO A 10 -6.05 -12.99 24.24
N VAL A 11 -6.73 -13.34 23.14
CA VAL A 11 -6.10 -13.50 21.82
C VAL A 11 -6.70 -12.49 20.87
N LEU A 12 -5.85 -11.79 20.11
CA LEU A 12 -6.24 -10.85 19.08
C LEU A 12 -6.03 -11.48 17.71
N ARG A 13 -7.10 -11.65 16.96
CA ARG A 13 -7.02 -12.06 15.56
C ARG A 13 -6.87 -10.83 14.67
N LEU A 14 -5.72 -10.73 13.98
CA LEU A 14 -5.43 -9.62 13.09
C LEU A 14 -6.12 -9.85 11.75
N LEU A 15 -7.25 -9.20 11.52
CA LEU A 15 -8.02 -9.34 10.28
C LEU A 15 -7.34 -8.62 9.10
N ARG A 16 -6.71 -7.45 9.37
CA ARG A 16 -6.01 -6.62 8.39
C ARG A 16 -4.94 -5.78 9.07
N PRO A 17 -3.79 -5.49 8.42
CA PRO A 17 -2.85 -4.49 8.89
C PRO A 17 -3.53 -3.11 9.05
N GLY A 18 -3.30 -2.46 10.17
CA GLY A 18 -3.89 -1.18 10.56
C GLY A 18 -2.85 -0.17 10.99
N PRO A 19 -3.27 1.00 11.50
CA PRO A 19 -2.35 2.04 11.97
C PRO A 19 -1.56 1.63 13.22
N ILE A 20 -2.08 0.66 14.00
CA ILE A 20 -1.37 0.12 15.17
C ILE A 20 -0.49 -1.04 14.70
N PRO A 21 0.84 -0.95 14.88
CA PRO A 21 1.77 -2.02 14.54
C PRO A 21 1.50 -3.30 15.31
N ARG A 22 1.76 -4.45 14.68
CA ARG A 22 1.56 -5.76 15.31
C ARG A 22 2.41 -5.94 16.59
N GLU A 23 3.58 -5.32 16.60
CA GLU A 23 4.52 -5.31 17.70
C GLU A 23 3.90 -4.68 18.96
N ASP A 24 3.14 -3.61 18.80
CA ASP A 24 2.46 -2.94 19.91
C ASP A 24 1.26 -3.75 20.40
N LEU A 25 0.52 -4.39 19.49
CA LEU A 25 -0.56 -5.30 19.86
C LEU A 25 -0.06 -6.51 20.67
N ARG A 26 1.13 -7.03 20.33
CA ARG A 26 1.76 -8.15 21.04
C ARG A 26 2.14 -7.84 22.50
N LYS A 27 2.29 -6.56 22.84
CA LYS A 27 2.55 -6.13 24.23
C LYS A 27 1.34 -6.34 25.14
N ILE A 28 0.13 -6.39 24.57
CA ILE A 28 -1.13 -6.45 25.31
C ILE A 28 -1.78 -7.85 25.24
N ALA A 29 -1.62 -8.57 24.13
CA ALA A 29 -2.23 -9.87 23.95
C ALA A 29 -1.49 -10.72 22.91
N LYS A 30 -1.76 -12.03 22.89
CA LYS A 30 -1.29 -12.91 21.83
C LYS A 30 -1.95 -12.53 20.50
N VAL A 31 -1.14 -12.19 19.49
CA VAL A 31 -1.64 -11.82 18.15
C VAL A 31 -1.48 -12.97 17.19
N ILE A 32 -2.58 -13.45 16.62
CA ILE A 32 -2.60 -14.47 15.57
C ILE A 32 -2.94 -13.85 14.21
N LYS A 33 -2.39 -14.43 13.13
CA LYS A 33 -2.79 -14.08 11.76
C LYS A 33 -4.09 -14.80 11.41
N PRO A 34 -4.96 -14.21 10.56
CA PRO A 34 -6.10 -14.94 10.05
C PRO A 34 -5.60 -16.15 9.26
N LYS A 35 -6.25 -17.31 9.43
CA LYS A 35 -6.10 -18.40 8.47
C LYS A 35 -6.73 -17.90 7.16
N ARG A 36 -5.98 -17.89 6.07
CA ARG A 36 -6.54 -17.70 4.73
C ARG A 36 -7.39 -18.93 4.41
N THR A 37 -8.66 -18.90 4.74
CA THR A 37 -9.65 -19.83 4.19
C THR A 37 -10.15 -19.20 2.89
N LYS A 38 -10.25 -20.02 1.84
CA LYS A 38 -10.79 -19.66 0.52
C LYS A 38 -12.31 -19.38 0.53
N ALA A 39 -12.95 -19.37 1.67
CA ALA A 39 -14.40 -19.20 1.84
C ALA A 39 -14.70 -17.97 2.69
N ASP A 40 -14.91 -16.79 2.12
CA ASP A 40 -16.22 -16.17 1.96
C ASP A 40 -16.87 -15.49 3.16
N HIS A 41 -16.18 -15.15 4.23
CA HIS A 41 -16.74 -14.18 5.16
C HIS A 41 -15.84 -12.94 5.24
N ILE A 42 -16.32 -11.84 4.63
CA ILE A 42 -15.77 -10.50 4.82
C ILE A 42 -16.09 -10.10 6.27
N GLU A 43 -15.12 -10.25 7.15
CA GLU A 43 -15.28 -9.96 8.59
C GLU A 43 -14.95 -8.49 8.93
N ALA A 44 -14.39 -7.74 7.99
CA ALA A 44 -14.07 -6.32 8.19
C ALA A 44 -14.21 -5.52 6.90
N PRO A 45 -14.67 -4.25 6.98
CA PRO A 45 -14.66 -3.33 5.85
C PRO A 45 -13.24 -3.22 5.26
N GLY A 46 -13.13 -3.21 3.93
CA GLY A 46 -11.85 -3.11 3.24
C GLY A 46 -11.04 -4.41 3.13
N GLN A 47 -11.66 -5.57 3.37
CA GLN A 47 -11.14 -6.87 2.92
C GLN A 47 -11.41 -7.11 1.43
N ILE A 48 -12.31 -6.34 0.82
CA ILE A 48 -12.59 -6.34 -0.62
C ILE A 48 -11.43 -5.64 -1.34
N GLU A 49 -10.83 -6.29 -2.31
CA GLU A 49 -9.64 -5.83 -3.03
C GLU A 49 -9.90 -4.54 -3.84
N SER A 50 -11.12 -4.34 -4.33
CA SER A 50 -11.48 -3.25 -5.25
C SER A 50 -11.93 -1.93 -4.59
N HIS A 51 -12.13 -1.88 -3.27
CA HIS A 51 -12.82 -0.73 -2.65
C HIS A 51 -12.06 0.61 -2.72
N TYR A 52 -10.75 0.57 -2.97
CA TYR A 52 -9.87 1.75 -3.06
C TYR A 52 -8.87 1.64 -4.21
N ALA A 53 -9.06 0.67 -5.11
CA ALA A 53 -8.21 0.55 -6.29
C ALA A 53 -8.50 1.71 -7.24
N PRO A 54 -7.47 2.40 -7.79
CA PRO A 54 -7.63 3.36 -8.84
C PRO A 54 -8.24 2.70 -10.08
N ALA A 55 -8.86 3.50 -10.96
CA ALA A 55 -9.31 3.02 -12.25
C ALA A 55 -8.12 2.75 -13.18
N THR A 56 -7.07 3.57 -13.04
CA THR A 56 -5.80 3.42 -13.74
C THR A 56 -5.02 2.22 -13.19
N PRO A 57 -4.48 1.35 -14.06
CA PRO A 57 -3.61 0.26 -13.64
C PRO A 57 -2.47 0.72 -12.73
N LEU A 58 -2.22 -0.02 -11.64
CA LEU A 58 -1.17 0.31 -10.68
C LEU A 58 -0.20 -0.86 -10.55
N MET A 59 1.09 -0.54 -10.60
CA MET A 59 2.18 -1.49 -10.37
C MET A 59 3.05 -1.03 -9.20
N VAL A 60 3.43 -1.95 -8.32
CA VAL A 60 4.36 -1.68 -7.22
C VAL A 60 5.73 -2.20 -7.62
N ILE A 61 6.72 -1.32 -7.57
CA ILE A 61 8.10 -1.62 -7.94
C ILE A 61 8.96 -1.66 -6.67
N ASP A 62 9.60 -2.80 -6.44
CA ASP A 62 10.49 -2.98 -5.28
C ASP A 62 11.91 -2.49 -5.56
N LYS A 63 12.37 -2.64 -6.81
CA LYS A 63 13.70 -2.18 -7.24
C LYS A 63 13.55 -1.32 -8.49
N PRO A 64 14.13 -0.12 -8.53
CA PRO A 64 14.06 0.76 -9.70
C PRO A 64 14.50 0.10 -11.02
N ALA A 65 15.47 -0.80 -10.96
CA ALA A 65 15.95 -1.56 -12.11
C ALA A 65 14.90 -2.53 -12.72
N ASP A 66 13.85 -2.85 -11.98
CA ASP A 66 12.75 -3.72 -12.46
C ASP A 66 11.74 -2.94 -13.31
N PHE A 67 11.85 -1.60 -13.35
CA PHE A 67 11.00 -0.75 -14.17
C PHE A 67 11.67 -0.41 -15.51
N VAL A 68 11.05 -0.84 -16.58
CA VAL A 68 11.46 -0.51 -17.96
C VAL A 68 10.28 0.20 -18.62
N PRO A 69 10.38 1.52 -18.90
CA PRO A 69 9.30 2.26 -19.52
C PRO A 69 9.11 1.83 -20.99
N GLU A 70 7.86 1.74 -21.41
CA GLU A 70 7.48 1.47 -22.80
C GLU A 70 7.24 2.78 -23.55
N GLU A 71 7.64 2.84 -24.82
CA GLU A 71 7.47 4.02 -25.65
C GLU A 71 5.97 4.33 -25.86
N GLY A 72 5.59 5.59 -25.73
CA GLY A 72 4.22 6.05 -25.94
C GLY A 72 3.28 5.88 -24.72
N VAL A 73 3.72 5.23 -23.66
CA VAL A 73 2.94 5.05 -22.42
C VAL A 73 3.18 6.21 -21.46
N LYS A 74 2.10 6.84 -20.98
CA LYS A 74 2.16 7.92 -19.98
C LYS A 74 2.15 7.32 -18.57
N TYR A 75 3.29 7.40 -17.91
CA TYR A 75 3.44 6.90 -16.54
C TYR A 75 3.24 8.00 -15.50
N GLY A 76 2.48 7.67 -14.43
CA GLY A 76 2.43 8.46 -13.22
C GLY A 76 3.25 7.82 -12.11
N LEU A 77 3.98 8.61 -11.33
CA LEU A 77 4.78 8.11 -10.21
C LEU A 77 4.16 8.43 -8.87
N LEU A 78 3.95 7.41 -8.05
CA LEU A 78 3.74 7.55 -6.62
C LEU A 78 5.06 7.33 -5.89
N SER A 79 5.78 8.41 -5.64
CA SER A 79 7.06 8.36 -4.91
C SER A 79 6.83 8.42 -3.41
N TYR A 80 7.68 7.71 -2.66
CA TYR A 80 7.63 7.80 -1.20
C TYR A 80 8.24 9.09 -0.68
N ARG A 81 9.44 9.46 -1.13
CA ARG A 81 10.22 10.57 -0.59
C ARG A 81 10.49 11.72 -1.57
N GLY A 82 10.35 11.48 -2.84
CA GLY A 82 10.60 12.46 -3.89
C GLY A 82 12.06 12.58 -4.30
N GLU A 83 12.38 13.71 -4.93
CA GLU A 83 13.68 13.98 -5.55
C GLU A 83 14.86 13.77 -4.60
N GLY A 84 15.97 13.28 -5.16
CA GLY A 84 17.21 13.01 -4.43
C GLY A 84 17.14 11.82 -3.47
N ASN A 85 16.01 11.11 -3.40
CA ASN A 85 15.83 9.97 -2.50
C ASN A 85 15.30 8.71 -3.21
N SER A 86 15.08 8.81 -4.52
CA SER A 86 14.53 7.73 -5.31
C SER A 86 15.18 7.71 -6.69
N SER A 87 15.89 6.64 -7.02
CA SER A 87 16.40 6.41 -8.36
C SER A 87 15.30 6.13 -9.38
N LEU A 88 14.09 5.79 -8.94
CA LEU A 88 12.95 5.63 -9.82
C LEU A 88 12.49 6.98 -10.40
N MET A 89 12.68 8.08 -9.65
CA MET A 89 12.39 9.44 -10.13
C MET A 89 13.15 9.79 -11.41
N GLU A 90 14.35 9.24 -11.57
CA GLU A 90 15.27 9.50 -12.70
C GLU A 90 15.11 8.47 -13.84
N ALA A 91 14.29 7.44 -13.66
CA ALA A 91 14.18 6.33 -14.61
C ALA A 91 13.50 6.72 -15.93
N THR A 92 12.61 7.70 -15.92
CA THR A 92 11.90 8.21 -17.12
C THR A 92 11.36 9.61 -16.86
N GLU A 93 10.82 10.25 -17.89
CA GLU A 93 10.00 11.46 -17.74
C GLU A 93 8.59 11.06 -17.28
N TRP A 94 8.24 11.45 -16.06
CA TRP A 94 6.94 11.16 -15.46
C TRP A 94 5.90 12.19 -15.90
N ALA A 95 4.78 11.74 -16.46
CA ALA A 95 3.68 12.61 -16.85
C ALA A 95 3.02 13.30 -15.62
N HIS A 96 3.00 12.64 -14.46
CA HIS A 96 2.58 13.20 -13.20
C HIS A 96 3.29 12.50 -12.03
N THR A 97 3.62 13.24 -10.98
CA THR A 97 4.27 12.69 -9.79
C THR A 97 3.57 13.19 -8.53
N GLU A 98 3.25 12.25 -7.66
CA GLU A 98 2.77 12.53 -6.31
C GLU A 98 3.74 11.94 -5.27
N ILE A 99 4.00 12.70 -4.19
CA ILE A 99 4.95 12.32 -3.15
C ILE A 99 4.21 12.08 -1.85
N MET A 100 4.35 10.87 -1.29
CA MET A 100 3.67 10.49 -0.05
C MET A 100 4.23 11.18 1.18
N SER A 101 5.55 11.31 1.29
CA SER A 101 6.20 11.95 2.45
C SER A 101 7.51 12.63 2.02
N PRO A 102 7.47 13.90 1.60
CA PRO A 102 8.64 14.62 1.11
C PRO A 102 9.79 14.69 2.11
N GLY A 103 11.02 14.68 1.62
CA GLY A 103 12.23 14.87 2.41
C GLY A 103 12.65 13.61 3.18
N LYS A 104 12.62 13.64 4.51
CA LYS A 104 13.11 12.53 5.35
C LYS A 104 12.31 11.24 5.26
N GLY A 105 11.08 11.31 4.75
CA GLY A 105 10.20 10.17 4.60
C GLY A 105 9.69 9.63 5.96
N LYS A 106 8.45 10.03 6.32
CA LYS A 106 7.77 9.54 7.52
C LYS A 106 6.65 8.59 7.09
N LEU A 107 6.73 7.33 7.45
CA LEU A 107 5.71 6.32 7.11
C LEU A 107 4.31 6.73 7.57
N ALA A 108 4.18 7.39 8.74
CA ALA A 108 2.89 7.87 9.22
C ALA A 108 2.28 8.93 8.29
N GLU A 109 3.08 9.87 7.78
CA GLU A 109 2.65 10.87 6.81
C GLU A 109 2.25 10.19 5.48
N GLY A 110 3.08 9.27 5.00
CA GLY A 110 2.79 8.48 3.81
C GLY A 110 1.46 7.71 3.93
N ALA A 111 1.18 7.11 5.09
CA ALA A 111 -0.07 6.40 5.33
C ALA A 111 -1.31 7.31 5.26
N VAL A 112 -1.20 8.56 5.75
CA VAL A 112 -2.29 9.55 5.69
C VAL A 112 -2.52 10.02 4.26
N ARG A 113 -1.46 10.28 3.51
CA ARG A 113 -1.53 10.86 2.15
C ARG A 113 -1.75 9.85 1.05
N LEU A 114 -1.54 8.55 1.29
CA LEU A 114 -1.59 7.50 0.29
C LEU A 114 -2.81 7.60 -0.64
N PHE A 115 -4.01 7.60 -0.09
CA PHE A 115 -5.23 7.63 -0.91
C PHE A 115 -5.47 8.96 -1.62
N TYR A 116 -5.02 10.07 -1.03
CA TYR A 116 -5.06 11.36 -1.69
C TYR A 116 -4.15 11.36 -2.93
N CYS A 117 -2.90 10.90 -2.79
CA CYS A 117 -1.95 10.80 -3.89
C CYS A 117 -2.44 9.86 -4.99
N LEU A 118 -2.97 8.68 -4.64
CA LEU A 118 -3.53 7.75 -5.60
C LEU A 118 -4.69 8.36 -6.41
N ARG A 119 -5.61 9.08 -5.76
CA ARG A 119 -6.70 9.77 -6.47
C ARG A 119 -6.21 10.88 -7.40
N LYS A 120 -5.14 11.59 -7.02
CA LYS A 120 -4.54 12.61 -7.87
C LYS A 120 -3.94 12.00 -9.13
N LEU A 121 -3.20 10.90 -8.98
CA LEU A 121 -2.63 10.15 -10.11
C LEU A 121 -3.71 9.55 -11.01
N ASP A 122 -4.77 9.00 -10.42
CA ASP A 122 -5.90 8.43 -11.16
C ASP A 122 -6.64 9.50 -11.99
N ALA A 123 -6.70 10.73 -11.50
CA ALA A 123 -7.31 11.86 -12.19
C ALA A 123 -6.35 12.57 -13.19
N ALA A 124 -5.08 12.23 -13.21
CA ALA A 124 -4.08 12.91 -14.03
C ALA A 124 -4.05 12.46 -15.51
N GLY A 125 -4.86 11.44 -15.88
CA GLY A 125 -4.92 10.94 -17.25
C GLY A 125 -3.65 10.20 -17.68
N VAL A 126 -3.00 9.51 -16.73
CA VAL A 126 -1.87 8.62 -17.00
C VAL A 126 -2.38 7.23 -17.35
N ASP A 127 -1.61 6.47 -18.13
CA ASP A 127 -1.99 5.14 -18.58
C ASP A 127 -1.68 4.08 -17.50
N VAL A 128 -0.60 4.28 -16.74
CA VAL A 128 -0.17 3.37 -15.67
C VAL A 128 0.38 4.18 -14.51
N ILE A 129 0.02 3.80 -13.29
CA ILE A 129 0.60 4.33 -12.04
C ILE A 129 1.71 3.38 -11.57
N ILE A 130 2.90 3.91 -11.40
CA ILE A 130 4.02 3.20 -10.80
C ILE A 130 4.18 3.68 -9.37
N SER A 131 4.19 2.77 -8.42
CA SER A 131 4.40 3.07 -7.00
C SER A 131 5.71 2.50 -6.49
N GLU A 132 6.47 3.30 -5.79
CA GLU A 132 7.59 2.80 -4.99
C GLU A 132 7.08 1.95 -3.83
N SER A 133 7.82 0.90 -3.52
CA SER A 133 7.63 0.18 -2.26
C SER A 133 8.18 1.00 -1.08
N VAL A 134 7.63 0.74 0.11
CA VAL A 134 8.13 1.30 1.37
C VAL A 134 8.55 0.19 2.31
N SER A 135 9.37 0.53 3.32
CA SER A 135 9.80 -0.44 4.34
C SER A 135 8.59 -1.07 5.03
N GLU A 136 8.53 -2.40 5.05
CA GLU A 136 7.47 -3.18 5.72
C GLU A 136 7.70 -3.31 7.24
N THR A 137 7.98 -2.18 7.89
CA THR A 137 8.10 -2.08 9.35
C THR A 137 7.00 -1.18 9.90
N GLY A 138 6.49 -1.51 11.06
CA GLY A 138 5.45 -0.71 11.72
C GLY A 138 4.25 -0.46 10.81
N ILE A 139 3.89 0.81 10.60
CA ILE A 139 2.77 1.22 9.74
C ILE A 139 3.03 0.97 8.24
N GLY A 140 4.29 0.79 7.83
CA GLY A 140 4.63 0.48 6.45
C GLY A 140 4.03 -0.83 5.95
N VAL A 141 3.84 -1.81 6.84
CA VAL A 141 3.09 -3.05 6.52
C VAL A 141 1.67 -2.73 6.03
N ALA A 142 1.02 -1.75 6.65
CA ALA A 142 -0.33 -1.35 6.26
C ALA A 142 -0.34 -0.55 4.95
N ILE A 143 0.69 0.24 4.67
CA ILE A 143 0.86 0.94 3.39
C ILE A 143 1.01 -0.09 2.26
N MET A 144 1.94 -1.04 2.42
CA MET A 144 2.21 -2.07 1.40
C MET A 144 1.01 -3.00 1.16
N ASP A 145 0.27 -3.39 2.22
CA ASP A 145 -0.98 -4.14 2.06
C ASP A 145 -1.99 -3.39 1.18
N ARG A 146 -2.12 -2.07 1.38
CA ARG A 146 -3.03 -1.23 0.58
C ARG A 146 -2.57 -1.07 -0.87
N LEU A 147 -1.28 -0.84 -1.09
CA LEU A 147 -0.71 -0.70 -2.43
C LEU A 147 -0.87 -2.00 -3.24
N ARG A 148 -0.55 -3.15 -2.64
CA ARG A 148 -0.72 -4.46 -3.30
C ARG A 148 -2.17 -4.78 -3.63
N ARG A 149 -3.11 -4.42 -2.76
CA ARG A 149 -4.55 -4.57 -3.04
C ARG A 149 -5.03 -3.63 -4.12
N ALA A 150 -4.56 -2.39 -4.13
CA ALA A 150 -4.87 -1.43 -5.17
C ALA A 150 -4.35 -1.92 -6.54
N ALA A 151 -3.12 -2.45 -6.59
CA ALA A 151 -2.55 -3.05 -7.79
C ALA A 151 -3.38 -4.26 -8.28
N ALA A 152 -3.72 -5.20 -7.39
CA ALA A 152 -4.54 -6.36 -7.75
C ALA A 152 -5.94 -5.95 -8.24
N GLY A 153 -6.56 -4.95 -7.62
CA GLY A 153 -7.90 -4.46 -7.99
C GLY A 153 -7.92 -3.66 -9.29
N SER A 154 -6.85 -2.98 -9.66
CA SER A 154 -6.75 -2.23 -10.92
C SER A 154 -6.47 -3.13 -12.12
N SER A 155 -5.81 -4.28 -11.92
CA SER A 155 -5.52 -5.26 -12.97
C SER A 155 -6.71 -6.11 -13.40
N GLN A 156 -7.85 -6.02 -12.70
CA GLN A 156 -9.06 -6.81 -12.98
C GLN A 156 -10.15 -6.02 -13.71
N LYS A 157 -9.89 -4.77 -14.06
CA LYS A 157 -10.79 -3.90 -14.82
C LYS A 157 -10.33 -3.76 -16.26
#